data_d6abe5a19f8edf25f9939c860d8dab2a
#
_entry.id   d6abe5a19f8edf25f9939c860d8dab2a
#
_cell.length_a   1.000
_cell.length_b   1.000
_cell.length_c   1.000
_cell.angle_alpha   90.00
_cell.angle_beta   90.00
_cell.angle_gamma   90.00
#
_symmetry.space_group_name_H-M   'P 1'
#
loop_
_entity.id
_entity.type
_entity.pdbx_description
1 polymer ?
#
loop_
_entity_poly.entity_id
_entity_poly.type
_entity_poly.pdbx_seq_one_letter_code
_entity_poly.pdbx_strand_id
1 'polypeptide(L)'
;MATLLRYERKFENKLLTLLKQDREWDMFTSDKAINGFKEALIVSQTHVAFEQNRLSGYVRALIDEFGIYISELYVAPEHRNRGIGRSLLSKIGEVNTQKQVYVLSDEDRYYTKLGYKRIGSVFQLT
;
A
#
# COMPACT_ATOMS: atom_id res chain seq x y z
N MET A 1 -1.95 -8.02 -17.32
CA MET A 1 -2.88 -7.78 -16.23
C MET A 1 -2.28 -8.24 -14.90
N ALA A 2 -2.45 -7.46 -13.86
CA ALA A 2 -1.86 -7.81 -12.56
C ALA A 2 -2.72 -8.83 -11.82
N THR A 3 -2.07 -9.72 -11.09
CA THR A 3 -2.71 -10.63 -10.15
C THR A 3 -2.52 -10.07 -8.74
N LEU A 4 -3.62 -9.95 -7.98
CA LEU A 4 -3.59 -9.45 -6.62
C LEU A 4 -3.68 -10.61 -5.64
N LEU A 5 -2.77 -10.65 -4.66
CA LEU A 5 -2.73 -11.71 -3.66
C LEU A 5 -2.62 -11.10 -2.27
N ARG A 6 -3.19 -11.78 -1.28
CA ARG A 6 -2.96 -11.42 0.12
C ARG A 6 -1.48 -11.60 0.43
N TYR A 7 -0.90 -10.64 1.15
CA TYR A 7 0.51 -10.74 1.54
C TYR A 7 0.75 -11.96 2.42
N GLU A 8 1.85 -12.65 2.14
CA GLU A 8 2.36 -13.76 2.95
C GLU A 8 3.85 -13.57 3.14
N ARG A 9 4.40 -14.14 4.21
CA ARG A 9 5.82 -13.99 4.53
C ARG A 9 6.74 -14.47 3.39
N LYS A 10 6.27 -15.40 2.57
CA LYS A 10 7.06 -15.86 1.42
C LYS A 10 7.35 -14.75 0.38
N PHE A 11 6.59 -13.65 0.42
CA PHE A 11 6.80 -12.51 -0.47
C PHE A 11 7.73 -11.45 0.12
N GLU A 12 8.16 -11.63 1.38
CA GLU A 12 8.91 -10.60 2.12
C GLU A 12 10.17 -10.15 1.39
N ASN A 13 11.03 -11.08 0.97
CA ASN A 13 12.28 -10.72 0.32
C ASN A 13 12.06 -9.97 -0.99
N LYS A 14 11.08 -10.40 -1.78
CA LYS A 14 10.77 -9.71 -3.04
C LYS A 14 10.28 -8.30 -2.81
N LEU A 15 9.40 -8.12 -1.81
CA LEU A 15 8.86 -6.81 -1.50
C LEU A 15 9.92 -5.87 -0.96
N LEU A 16 10.73 -6.33 -0.01
CA LEU A 16 11.79 -5.49 0.55
C LEU A 16 12.84 -5.13 -0.49
N THR A 17 13.20 -6.06 -1.37
CA THR A 17 14.14 -5.78 -2.46
C THR A 17 13.60 -4.68 -3.36
N LEU A 18 12.30 -4.74 -3.68
CA LEU A 18 11.64 -3.74 -4.50
C LEU A 18 11.68 -2.36 -3.82
N LEU A 19 11.30 -2.29 -2.56
CA LEU A 19 11.21 -1.02 -1.84
C LEU A 19 12.57 -0.40 -1.53
N LYS A 20 13.61 -1.21 -1.31
CA LYS A 20 14.96 -0.70 -1.04
C LYS A 20 15.56 0.05 -2.23
N GLN A 21 15.01 -0.12 -3.42
CA GLN A 21 15.45 0.61 -4.60
C GLN A 21 14.97 2.06 -4.60
N ASP A 22 14.04 2.41 -3.71
CA ASP A 22 13.44 3.73 -3.64
C ASP A 22 13.78 4.40 -2.31
N ARG A 23 14.56 5.48 -2.35
CA ARG A 23 14.99 6.19 -1.14
C ARG A 23 13.84 6.78 -0.34
N GLU A 24 12.73 7.11 -0.99
CA GLU A 24 11.56 7.65 -0.31
C GLU A 24 10.96 6.63 0.65
N TRP A 25 11.33 5.36 0.53
CA TRP A 25 10.85 4.29 1.40
C TRP A 25 11.83 3.89 2.49
N ASP A 26 12.94 4.65 2.66
CA ASP A 26 13.93 4.37 3.70
C ASP A 26 13.34 4.37 5.11
N MET A 27 12.27 5.14 5.34
CA MET A 27 11.60 5.16 6.65
C MET A 27 11.06 3.78 7.05
N PHE A 28 10.82 2.89 6.08
CA PHE A 28 10.34 1.54 6.34
C PHE A 28 11.43 0.48 6.18
N THR A 29 12.44 0.74 5.35
CA THR A 29 13.40 -0.28 4.93
C THR A 29 14.79 -0.09 5.52
N SER A 30 15.05 0.98 6.27
CA SER A 30 16.33 1.18 6.93
C SER A 30 16.57 0.09 7.99
N ASP A 31 17.83 -0.12 8.36
CA ASP A 31 18.17 -1.13 9.37
C ASP A 31 17.41 -0.92 10.69
N LYS A 32 17.15 0.33 11.04
CA LYS A 32 16.44 0.68 12.26
C LYS A 32 14.95 0.32 12.19
N ALA A 33 14.35 0.45 11.02
CA ALA A 33 12.90 0.30 10.84
C ALA A 33 12.47 -1.07 10.33
N ILE A 34 13.36 -1.78 9.66
CA ILE A 34 12.97 -2.93 8.83
C ILE A 34 12.27 -4.06 9.60
N ASN A 35 12.71 -4.34 10.83
CA ASN A 35 12.08 -5.41 11.60
C ASN A 35 10.64 -5.08 11.98
N GLY A 36 10.39 -3.82 12.35
CA GLY A 36 9.03 -3.35 12.61
C GLY A 36 8.15 -3.40 11.37
N PHE A 37 8.72 -3.04 10.22
CA PHE A 37 7.99 -3.08 8.97
C PHE A 37 7.59 -4.50 8.57
N LYS A 38 8.53 -5.46 8.74
CA LYS A 38 8.23 -6.88 8.47
C LYS A 38 7.03 -7.37 9.29
N GLU A 39 6.98 -7.00 10.57
CA GLU A 39 5.85 -7.37 11.42
C GLU A 39 4.57 -6.64 11.02
N ALA A 40 4.67 -5.36 10.68
CA ALA A 40 3.52 -4.57 10.24
C ALA A 40 2.86 -5.17 8.99
N LEU A 41 3.67 -5.67 8.05
CA LEU A 41 3.14 -6.31 6.84
C LEU A 41 2.27 -7.53 7.15
N ILE A 42 2.62 -8.27 8.21
CA ILE A 42 1.87 -9.47 8.61
C ILE A 42 0.59 -9.12 9.36
N VAL A 43 0.66 -8.19 10.31
CA VAL A 43 -0.48 -7.89 11.17
C VAL A 43 -1.50 -6.94 10.53
N SER A 44 -1.08 -6.19 9.51
CA SER A 44 -1.98 -5.30 8.76
C SER A 44 -2.70 -6.08 7.67
N GLN A 45 -3.71 -5.45 7.06
CA GLN A 45 -4.27 -6.00 5.84
C GLN A 45 -3.43 -5.55 4.67
N THR A 46 -2.64 -6.48 4.14
CA THR A 46 -1.66 -6.18 3.10
C THR A 46 -1.94 -7.05 1.88
N HIS A 47 -1.94 -6.44 0.71
CA HIS A 47 -2.10 -7.13 -0.57
C HIS A 47 -0.95 -6.75 -1.48
N VAL A 48 -0.51 -7.71 -2.29
CA VAL A 48 0.56 -7.50 -3.27
C VAL A 48 0.03 -7.70 -4.67
N ALA A 49 0.67 -7.05 -5.63
CA ALA A 49 0.36 -7.21 -7.05
C ALA A 49 1.55 -7.82 -7.77
N PHE A 50 1.25 -8.78 -8.63
CA PHE A 50 2.23 -9.41 -9.52
C PHE A 50 1.82 -9.15 -10.95
N GLU A 51 2.78 -8.76 -11.78
CA GLU A 51 2.58 -8.61 -13.22
C GLU A 51 3.69 -9.37 -13.91
N GLN A 52 3.33 -10.32 -14.77
CA GLN A 52 4.30 -11.19 -15.46
C GLN A 52 5.27 -11.88 -14.48
N ASN A 53 4.71 -12.40 -13.39
CA ASN A 53 5.44 -13.09 -12.33
C ASN A 53 6.44 -12.22 -11.57
N ARG A 54 6.34 -10.89 -11.70
CA ARG A 54 7.16 -9.95 -10.95
C ARG A 54 6.29 -9.20 -9.95
N LEU A 55 6.76 -9.10 -8.71
CA LEU A 55 6.09 -8.29 -7.71
C LEU A 55 6.20 -6.84 -8.15
N SER A 56 5.03 -6.21 -8.41
CA SER A 56 4.95 -4.89 -9.00
C SER A 56 4.45 -3.81 -8.06
N GLY A 57 3.87 -4.20 -6.92
CA GLY A 57 3.37 -3.20 -5.97
C GLY A 57 2.72 -3.84 -4.76
N TYR A 58 2.32 -2.99 -3.80
CA TYR A 58 1.60 -3.44 -2.62
C TYR A 58 0.75 -2.32 -2.03
N VAL A 59 -0.21 -2.71 -1.21
CA VAL A 59 -1.00 -1.80 -0.39
C VAL A 59 -1.08 -2.38 1.02
N ARG A 60 -0.93 -1.52 2.03
CA ARG A 60 -1.07 -1.92 3.43
C ARG A 60 -2.12 -1.05 4.11
N ALA A 61 -3.08 -1.69 4.76
CA ALA A 61 -4.17 -0.99 5.42
C ALA A 61 -4.27 -1.36 6.89
N LEU A 62 -4.57 -0.36 7.71
CA LEU A 62 -4.86 -0.51 9.14
C LEU A 62 -6.37 -0.57 9.29
N ILE A 63 -6.84 -1.55 10.04
CA ILE A 63 -8.28 -1.80 10.18
C ILE A 63 -8.64 -1.85 11.66
N ASP A 64 -9.71 -1.14 12.01
CA ASP A 64 -10.35 -1.32 13.29
C ASP A 64 -11.86 -1.45 13.08
N GLU A 65 -12.63 -1.42 14.15
CA GLU A 65 -14.07 -1.60 14.07
C GLU A 65 -14.77 -0.48 13.30
N PHE A 66 -14.18 0.72 13.26
CA PHE A 66 -14.84 1.91 12.73
C PHE A 66 -14.37 2.32 11.35
N GLY A 67 -13.23 1.83 10.89
CA GLY A 67 -12.74 2.26 9.59
C GLY A 67 -11.49 1.55 9.14
N ILE A 68 -11.10 1.89 7.92
CA ILE A 68 -9.91 1.34 7.28
C ILE A 68 -9.07 2.51 6.80
N TYR A 69 -7.78 2.46 7.12
CA TYR A 69 -6.84 3.52 6.76
C TYR A 69 -5.68 2.92 5.98
N ILE A 70 -5.57 3.29 4.72
CA ILE A 70 -4.45 2.84 3.89
C ILE A 70 -3.21 3.63 4.32
N SER A 71 -2.21 2.90 4.79
CA SER A 71 -0.97 3.47 5.27
C SER A 71 0.03 3.66 4.14
N GLU A 72 0.19 2.67 3.26
CA GLU A 72 1.08 2.80 2.11
C GLU A 72 0.46 2.15 0.87
N LEU A 73 0.77 2.77 -0.26
CA LEU A 73 0.50 2.24 -1.59
C LEU A 73 1.76 2.47 -2.43
N TYR A 74 2.28 1.40 -3.00
CA TYR A 74 3.47 1.50 -3.86
C TYR A 74 3.29 0.68 -5.12
N VAL A 75 3.66 1.26 -6.25
CA VAL A 75 3.76 0.56 -7.52
C VAL A 75 5.15 0.86 -8.08
N ALA A 76 5.88 -0.19 -8.47
CA ALA A 76 7.21 -0.03 -9.03
C ALA A 76 7.16 0.89 -10.28
N PRO A 77 8.17 1.76 -10.47
CA PRO A 77 8.12 2.73 -11.56
C PRO A 77 7.83 2.14 -12.94
N GLU A 78 8.42 0.99 -13.26
CA GLU A 78 8.23 0.35 -14.57
C GLU A 78 6.85 -0.29 -14.75
N HIS A 79 6.06 -0.35 -13.68
CA HIS A 79 4.71 -0.91 -13.71
C HIS A 79 3.62 0.14 -13.51
N ARG A 80 3.99 1.43 -13.46
CA ARG A 80 3.04 2.52 -13.25
C ARG A 80 2.23 2.82 -14.52
N ASN A 81 1.12 3.53 -14.35
CA ASN A 81 0.20 3.94 -15.41
C ASN A 81 -0.49 2.75 -16.11
N ARG A 82 -0.66 1.66 -15.39
CA ARG A 82 -1.34 0.45 -15.87
C ARG A 82 -2.53 0.06 -14.99
N GLY A 83 -2.92 0.93 -14.06
CA GLY A 83 -4.08 0.68 -13.19
C GLY A 83 -3.80 -0.22 -11.99
N ILE A 84 -2.55 -0.58 -11.71
CA ILE A 84 -2.22 -1.47 -10.60
C ILE A 84 -2.53 -0.83 -9.25
N GLY A 85 -2.14 0.45 -9.06
CA GLY A 85 -2.44 1.17 -7.84
C GLY A 85 -3.93 1.24 -7.58
N ARG A 86 -4.72 1.55 -8.61
CA ARG A 86 -6.18 1.60 -8.50
C ARG A 86 -6.75 0.23 -8.13
N SER A 87 -6.23 -0.84 -8.71
CA SER A 87 -6.67 -2.20 -8.41
C SER A 87 -6.37 -2.58 -6.95
N LEU A 88 -5.21 -2.19 -6.44
CA LEU A 88 -4.85 -2.44 -5.05
C LEU A 88 -5.78 -1.68 -4.09
N LEU A 89 -6.08 -0.41 -4.38
CA LEU A 89 -7.02 0.37 -3.58
C LEU A 89 -8.41 -0.26 -3.60
N SER A 90 -8.87 -0.66 -4.78
CA SER A 90 -10.18 -1.30 -4.94
C SER A 90 -10.26 -2.61 -4.16
N LYS A 91 -9.16 -3.36 -4.12
CA LYS A 91 -9.12 -4.62 -3.37
C LYS A 91 -9.40 -4.42 -1.89
N ILE A 92 -8.86 -3.36 -1.30
CA ILE A 92 -9.13 -3.06 0.11
C ILE A 92 -10.63 -2.82 0.33
N GLY A 93 -11.28 -2.08 -0.55
CA GLY A 93 -12.71 -1.83 -0.47
C GLY A 93 -13.53 -3.10 -0.66
N GLU A 94 -13.15 -3.95 -1.63
CA GLU A 94 -13.88 -5.20 -1.92
C GLU A 94 -13.90 -6.17 -0.75
N VAL A 95 -12.78 -6.30 -0.02
CA VAL A 95 -12.70 -7.24 1.09
C VAL A 95 -13.25 -6.66 2.40
N ASN A 96 -13.68 -5.40 2.39
CA ASN A 96 -14.15 -4.69 3.59
C ASN A 96 -15.40 -3.87 3.30
N THR A 97 -16.43 -4.48 2.74
CA THR A 97 -17.63 -3.78 2.21
C THR A 97 -18.43 -3.03 3.27
N GLN A 98 -18.25 -3.33 4.55
CA GLN A 98 -19.02 -2.72 5.63
C GLN A 98 -18.37 -1.47 6.21
N LYS A 99 -17.18 -1.09 5.72
CA LYS A 99 -16.40 0.01 6.30
C LYS A 99 -15.97 1.02 5.25
N GLN A 100 -15.82 2.26 5.66
CA GLN A 100 -15.25 3.28 4.79
C GLN A 100 -13.74 3.15 4.77
N VAL A 101 -13.16 3.42 3.61
CA VAL A 101 -11.72 3.31 3.39
C VAL A 101 -11.16 4.70 3.17
N TYR A 102 -10.14 5.05 3.94
CA TYR A 102 -9.47 6.33 3.86
C TYR A 102 -8.00 6.13 3.53
N VAL A 103 -7.38 7.12 2.91
CA VAL A 103 -5.94 7.14 2.69
C VAL A 103 -5.37 8.45 3.18
N LEU A 104 -4.21 8.37 3.83
CA LEU A 104 -3.41 9.53 4.17
C LEU A 104 -2.49 9.81 2.97
N SER A 105 -2.80 10.85 2.20
CA SER A 105 -2.12 11.10 0.94
C SER A 105 -1.02 12.16 1.09
N ASP A 106 0.13 11.87 0.52
CA ASP A 106 1.17 12.86 0.26
C ASP A 106 1.25 13.18 -1.25
N GLU A 107 0.30 12.63 -2.04
CA GLU A 107 0.22 12.82 -3.49
C GLU A 107 -1.24 13.04 -3.88
N ASP A 108 -1.78 14.18 -3.49
CA ASP A 108 -3.22 14.46 -3.67
C ASP A 108 -3.68 14.36 -5.12
N ARG A 109 -2.83 14.79 -6.05
CA ARG A 109 -3.19 14.78 -7.48
C ARG A 109 -3.50 13.36 -7.97
N TYR A 110 -2.75 12.38 -7.49
CA TYR A 110 -2.98 10.98 -7.87
C TYR A 110 -4.40 10.55 -7.51
N TYR A 111 -4.81 10.81 -6.27
CA TYR A 111 -6.14 10.39 -5.79
C TYR A 111 -7.26 11.19 -6.43
N THR A 112 -7.05 12.49 -6.64
CA THR A 112 -8.03 13.34 -7.30
C THR A 112 -8.30 12.86 -8.74
N LYS A 113 -7.25 12.48 -9.47
CA LYS A 113 -7.39 11.96 -10.83
C LYS A 113 -8.19 10.66 -10.88
N LEU A 114 -8.09 9.83 -9.83
CA LEU A 114 -8.88 8.61 -9.75
C LEU A 114 -10.34 8.85 -9.37
N GLY A 115 -10.70 10.09 -9.08
CA GLY A 115 -12.08 10.43 -8.74
C GLY A 115 -12.38 10.41 -7.25
N TYR A 116 -11.37 10.27 -6.39
CA TYR A 116 -11.58 10.28 -4.95
C TYR A 116 -11.64 11.71 -4.41
N LYS A 117 -12.38 11.90 -3.34
CA LYS A 117 -12.64 13.20 -2.74
C LYS A 117 -11.77 13.42 -1.50
N ARG A 118 -11.12 14.58 -1.45
CA ARG A 118 -10.41 15.01 -0.25
C ARG A 118 -11.42 15.37 0.84
N ILE A 119 -11.28 14.80 2.03
CA ILE A 119 -12.27 14.97 3.09
C ILE A 119 -11.73 15.65 4.36
N GLY A 120 -10.43 15.92 4.45
CA GLY A 120 -9.89 16.50 5.67
C GLY A 120 -8.40 16.76 5.58
N SER A 121 -7.83 17.08 6.72
CA SER A 121 -6.41 17.40 6.87
C SER A 121 -5.77 16.54 7.94
N VAL A 122 -4.46 16.38 7.86
CA VAL A 122 -3.69 15.64 8.85
C VAL A 122 -2.71 16.58 9.53
N PHE A 123 -2.63 16.47 10.84
CA PHE A 123 -1.72 17.28 11.63
C PHE A 123 -0.75 16.39 12.39
N GLN A 124 0.51 16.77 12.38
CA GLN A 124 1.50 16.10 13.22
C GLN A 124 1.51 16.74 14.59
N LEU A 125 1.30 15.92 15.62
CA LEU A 125 1.14 16.42 16.99
C LEU A 125 2.43 16.38 17.81
N THR A 126 3.46 15.74 17.27
CA THR A 126 4.75 15.61 17.98
C THR A 126 5.92 16.02 17.14
#